data_0f8473267b99bef9b4090b4e5f1b6ff0
#
_entry.id   0f8473267b99bef9b4090b4e5f1b6ff0
#
_cell.length_a   1.000
_cell.length_b   1.000
_cell.length_c   1.000
_cell.angle_alpha   90.00
_cell.angle_beta   90.00
_cell.angle_gamma   90.00
#
_symmetry.space_group_name_H-M   'P 1'
#
loop_
_entity.id
_entity.type
_entity.pdbx_description
1 polymer ?
#
loop_
_entity_poly.entity_id
_entity_poly.type
_entity_poly.pdbx_seq_one_letter_code
_entity_poly.pdbx_strand_id
1 'polypeptide(L)'
;MKKRIIAWAVLLSVCAAALGLWCSAAAGKAARTLPCEEEGLILSITTFDGKSESKPFLKCFGHTWIGLDNRTGHTVYLKDRAIPDGAMVTFSVWAVSGLSGLLFDLEPCYIANYGRYTGRLSLSTNIGEEQLKVIEDYMEQHDKWTVDKNCSYWSIHLWNAVVGED
;
A
#
# COMPACT_ATOMS: atom_id res chain seq x y z
N MET A 1 42.69 -21.32 -25.49
CA MET A 1 41.49 -20.44 -25.54
C MET A 1 40.16 -21.18 -25.44
N LYS A 2 39.92 -22.32 -26.07
CA LYS A 2 38.62 -23.07 -26.05
C LYS A 2 38.16 -23.51 -24.65
N LYS A 3 39.06 -23.93 -23.74
CA LYS A 3 38.69 -24.39 -22.38
C LYS A 3 38.14 -23.28 -21.47
N ARG A 4 38.54 -22.01 -21.67
CA ARG A 4 38.04 -20.88 -20.89
C ARG A 4 36.64 -20.45 -21.31
N ILE A 5 36.30 -20.58 -22.60
CA ILE A 5 34.96 -20.25 -23.10
C ILE A 5 33.91 -21.22 -22.60
N ILE A 6 34.24 -22.50 -22.50
CA ILE A 6 33.32 -23.54 -21.97
C ILE A 6 33.06 -23.31 -20.48
N ALA A 7 34.08 -22.92 -19.70
CA ALA A 7 33.89 -22.65 -18.27
C ALA A 7 32.93 -21.46 -18.02
N TRP A 8 33.00 -20.39 -18.84
CA TRP A 8 32.08 -19.25 -18.73
C TRP A 8 30.65 -19.58 -19.16
N ALA A 9 30.50 -20.41 -20.19
CA ALA A 9 29.17 -20.83 -20.65
C ALA A 9 28.46 -21.71 -19.59
N VAL A 10 29.18 -22.58 -18.90
CA VAL A 10 28.63 -23.41 -17.81
C VAL A 10 28.29 -22.54 -16.60
N LEU A 11 29.12 -21.56 -16.24
CA LEU A 11 28.87 -20.66 -15.12
C LEU A 11 27.62 -19.81 -15.36
N LEU A 12 27.44 -19.28 -16.58
CA LEU A 12 26.27 -18.50 -16.95
C LEU A 12 24.97 -19.32 -16.96
N SER A 13 25.03 -20.60 -17.36
CA SER A 13 23.87 -21.49 -17.34
C SER A 13 23.45 -21.86 -15.91
N VAL A 14 24.41 -22.07 -15.01
CA VAL A 14 24.11 -22.34 -13.60
C VAL A 14 23.54 -21.12 -12.90
N CYS A 15 24.06 -19.92 -13.17
CA CYS A 15 23.49 -18.70 -12.63
C CYS A 15 22.07 -18.40 -13.16
N ALA A 16 21.80 -18.68 -14.44
CA ALA A 16 20.47 -18.51 -15.02
C ALA A 16 19.45 -19.52 -14.43
N ALA A 17 19.88 -20.76 -14.19
CA ALA A 17 19.05 -21.77 -13.52
C ALA A 17 18.78 -21.43 -12.05
N ALA A 18 19.76 -20.89 -11.33
CA ALA A 18 19.60 -20.48 -9.94
C ALA A 18 18.66 -19.26 -9.83
N LEU A 19 18.78 -18.27 -10.73
CA LEU A 19 17.87 -17.13 -10.79
C LEU A 19 16.45 -17.54 -11.18
N GLY A 20 16.30 -18.48 -12.12
CA GLY A 20 14.99 -19.03 -12.49
C GLY A 20 14.32 -19.78 -11.36
N LEU A 21 15.07 -20.55 -10.59
CA LEU A 21 14.58 -21.26 -9.40
C LEU A 21 14.21 -20.30 -8.24
N TRP A 22 14.93 -19.20 -8.08
CA TRP A 22 14.57 -18.17 -7.08
C TRP A 22 13.31 -17.40 -7.47
N CYS A 23 13.13 -17.05 -8.75
CA CYS A 23 11.89 -16.45 -9.22
C CYS A 23 10.70 -17.41 -9.10
N SER A 24 10.90 -18.72 -9.33
CA SER A 24 9.83 -19.72 -9.18
C SER A 24 9.45 -19.96 -7.71
N ALA A 25 10.40 -19.89 -6.78
CA ALA A 25 10.13 -20.03 -5.36
C ALA A 25 9.40 -18.80 -4.78
N ALA A 26 9.64 -17.60 -5.32
CA ALA A 26 8.91 -16.40 -4.94
C ALA A 26 7.47 -16.37 -5.51
N ALA A 27 7.21 -17.03 -6.64
CA ALA A 27 5.87 -17.12 -7.23
C ALA A 27 4.96 -18.13 -6.52
N GLY A 28 5.47 -18.94 -5.60
CA GLY A 28 4.74 -20.03 -4.97
C GLY A 28 3.97 -19.69 -3.70
N LYS A 29 4.06 -18.48 -3.16
CA LYS A 29 3.09 -18.01 -2.17
C LYS A 29 1.89 -17.51 -2.95
N ALA A 30 0.86 -18.35 -3.06
CA ALA A 30 -0.45 -17.92 -3.54
C ALA A 30 -0.80 -16.60 -2.85
N ALA A 31 -1.15 -15.59 -3.65
CA ALA A 31 -1.65 -14.35 -3.10
C ALA A 31 -2.81 -14.70 -2.17
N ARG A 32 -2.63 -14.44 -0.87
CA ARG A 32 -3.66 -14.72 0.12
C ARG A 32 -4.80 -13.77 -0.20
N THR A 33 -5.88 -14.29 -0.77
CA THR A 33 -7.10 -13.50 -0.99
C THR A 33 -7.71 -13.29 0.39
N LEU A 34 -7.66 -12.07 0.88
CA LEU A 34 -8.35 -11.71 2.12
C LEU A 34 -9.86 -11.66 1.82
N PRO A 35 -10.70 -12.16 2.72
CA PRO A 35 -12.13 -12.02 2.58
C PRO A 35 -12.48 -10.53 2.63
N CYS A 36 -13.27 -10.07 1.66
CA CYS A 36 -13.82 -8.72 1.63
C CYS A 36 -15.27 -8.82 1.18
N GLU A 37 -16.18 -8.46 2.07
CA GLU A 37 -17.60 -8.37 1.81
C GLU A 37 -17.92 -6.98 1.26
N GLU A 38 -19.02 -6.85 0.52
CA GLU A 38 -19.47 -5.55 -0.02
C GLU A 38 -20.09 -4.65 1.05
N GLU A 39 -20.47 -5.22 2.20
CA GLU A 39 -21.07 -4.53 3.35
C GLU A 39 -20.11 -4.50 4.53
N GLY A 40 -20.31 -3.54 5.43
CA GLY A 40 -19.51 -3.37 6.64
C GLY A 40 -18.45 -2.28 6.53
N LEU A 41 -17.48 -2.32 7.42
CA LEU A 41 -16.35 -1.39 7.41
C LEU A 41 -15.19 -2.05 6.65
N ILE A 42 -14.77 -1.44 5.56
CA ILE A 42 -13.77 -2.02 4.65
C ILE A 42 -12.49 -1.22 4.74
N LEU A 43 -11.43 -1.87 5.22
CA LEU A 43 -10.08 -1.34 5.20
C LEU A 43 -9.41 -1.71 3.89
N SER A 44 -8.70 -0.76 3.28
CA SER A 44 -7.87 -1.01 2.12
C SER A 44 -6.47 -0.44 2.28
N ILE A 45 -5.47 -1.16 1.78
CA ILE A 45 -4.14 -0.62 1.52
C ILE A 45 -3.94 -0.49 0.02
N THR A 46 -3.59 0.70 -0.43
CA THR A 46 -3.42 1.01 -1.85
C THR A 46 -2.00 1.49 -2.11
N THR A 47 -1.37 0.97 -3.14
CA THR A 47 -0.02 1.36 -3.55
C THR A 47 0.04 1.76 -5.02
N PHE A 48 0.93 2.69 -5.31
CA PHE A 48 1.29 3.15 -6.65
C PHE A 48 2.81 3.19 -6.78
N ASP A 49 3.35 2.59 -7.83
CA ASP A 49 4.79 2.40 -8.02
C ASP A 49 5.55 3.62 -8.58
N GLY A 50 4.86 4.74 -8.78
CA GLY A 50 5.44 5.96 -9.33
C GLY A 50 5.60 5.96 -10.85
N LYS A 51 5.24 4.90 -11.55
CA LYS A 51 5.30 4.84 -13.02
C LYS A 51 4.02 5.44 -13.60
N SER A 52 4.15 6.54 -14.31
CA SER A 52 3.07 7.12 -15.09
C SER A 52 3.33 6.91 -16.57
N GLU A 53 2.43 6.22 -17.26
CA GLU A 53 2.52 6.00 -18.71
C GLU A 53 2.48 7.31 -19.52
N SER A 54 1.89 8.36 -18.96
CA SER A 54 1.67 9.63 -19.67
C SER A 54 2.82 10.64 -19.58
N LYS A 55 3.79 10.45 -18.67
CA LYS A 55 4.92 11.39 -18.49
C LYS A 55 6.20 10.68 -18.04
N PRO A 56 6.95 10.07 -18.95
CA PRO A 56 8.15 9.27 -18.63
C PRO A 56 9.27 10.08 -17.95
N PHE A 57 9.23 11.41 -17.98
CA PHE A 57 10.24 12.28 -17.37
C PHE A 57 9.90 12.72 -15.94
N LEU A 58 8.65 12.61 -15.51
CA LEU A 58 8.26 12.82 -14.13
C LEU A 58 8.22 11.44 -13.43
N LYS A 59 9.37 10.98 -12.97
CA LYS A 59 9.44 9.89 -11.99
C LYS A 59 8.74 10.40 -10.73
N CYS A 60 7.43 10.22 -10.68
CA CYS A 60 6.70 10.40 -9.44
C CYS A 60 7.22 9.33 -8.47
N PHE A 61 7.58 9.74 -7.25
CA PHE A 61 7.82 8.78 -6.19
C PHE A 61 6.57 7.94 -6.01
N GLY A 62 6.74 6.64 -5.76
CA GLY A 62 5.63 5.78 -5.38
C GLY A 62 4.92 6.32 -4.15
N HIS A 63 3.67 5.94 -3.96
CA HIS A 63 2.89 6.31 -2.79
C HIS A 63 2.05 5.14 -2.31
N THR A 64 1.90 5.02 -1.00
CA THR A 64 1.05 4.02 -0.37
C THR A 64 0.20 4.69 0.68
N TRP A 65 -1.08 4.32 0.72
CA TRP A 65 -2.04 4.90 1.65
C TRP A 65 -3.07 3.87 2.12
N ILE A 66 -3.78 4.23 3.16
CA ILE A 66 -4.91 3.47 3.70
C ILE A 66 -6.20 4.14 3.27
N GLY A 67 -7.20 3.33 2.93
CA GLY A 67 -8.58 3.74 2.74
C GLY A 67 -9.48 3.03 3.73
N LEU A 68 -10.47 3.74 4.25
CA LEU A 68 -11.53 3.21 5.10
C LEU A 68 -12.87 3.57 4.46
N ASP A 69 -13.56 2.57 3.92
CA ASP A 69 -14.85 2.70 3.26
C ASP A 69 -15.94 2.22 4.22
N ASN A 70 -16.88 3.09 4.54
CA ASN A 70 -17.97 2.79 5.43
C ASN A 70 -19.20 2.36 4.65
N ARG A 71 -19.59 1.09 4.78
CA ARG A 71 -20.81 0.48 4.22
C ARG A 71 -21.62 -0.24 5.30
N THR A 72 -21.64 0.34 6.49
CA THR A 72 -22.29 -0.29 7.67
C THR A 72 -23.76 0.07 7.81
N GLY A 73 -24.31 0.96 6.98
CA GLY A 73 -25.66 1.50 7.12
C GLY A 73 -25.79 2.63 8.15
N HIS A 74 -24.70 3.03 8.80
CA HIS A 74 -24.69 4.13 9.78
C HIS A 74 -23.36 4.89 9.74
N THR A 75 -23.32 6.05 10.40
CA THR A 75 -22.07 6.83 10.52
C THR A 75 -21.11 6.14 11.46
N VAL A 76 -19.86 5.93 11.00
CA VAL A 76 -18.74 5.46 11.80
C VAL A 76 -17.82 6.64 12.10
N TYR A 77 -17.14 6.61 13.22
CA TYR A 77 -16.18 7.64 13.60
C TYR A 77 -14.77 7.07 13.62
N LEU A 78 -13.84 7.78 12.96
CA LEU A 78 -12.41 7.56 13.06
C LEU A 78 -11.83 8.74 13.85
N LYS A 79 -11.57 8.56 15.14
CA LYS A 79 -11.36 9.65 16.10
C LYS A 79 -12.56 10.62 16.10
N ASP A 80 -12.30 11.88 15.87
CA ASP A 80 -13.31 12.94 15.79
C ASP A 80 -13.89 13.13 14.36
N ARG A 81 -13.44 12.31 13.40
CA ARG A 81 -13.87 12.40 12.01
C ARG A 81 -15.05 11.47 11.76
N ALA A 82 -16.21 12.04 11.46
CA ALA A 82 -17.39 11.30 11.04
C ALA A 82 -17.22 10.80 9.60
N ILE A 83 -17.49 9.52 9.36
CA ILE A 83 -17.52 8.86 8.07
C ILE A 83 -18.95 8.36 7.86
N PRO A 84 -19.79 9.08 7.10
CA PRO A 84 -21.16 8.64 6.81
C PRO A 84 -21.16 7.31 6.05
N ASP A 85 -22.30 6.62 6.10
CA ASP A 85 -22.52 5.44 5.27
C ASP A 85 -22.34 5.76 3.77
N GLY A 86 -21.68 4.88 3.04
CA GLY A 86 -21.30 5.06 1.64
C GLY A 86 -20.12 6.03 1.41
N ALA A 87 -19.53 6.58 2.46
CA ALA A 87 -18.36 7.44 2.33
C ALA A 87 -17.05 6.67 2.57
N MET A 88 -16.00 7.10 1.86
CA MET A 88 -14.63 6.64 2.06
C MET A 88 -13.76 7.79 2.53
N VAL A 89 -12.86 7.52 3.46
CA VAL A 89 -11.76 8.40 3.84
C VAL A 89 -10.44 7.74 3.48
N THR A 90 -9.48 8.51 2.98
CA THR A 90 -8.10 8.04 2.77
C THR A 90 -7.15 8.77 3.70
N PHE A 91 -6.08 8.11 4.13
CA PHE A 91 -5.09 8.72 5.00
C PHE A 91 -3.72 8.06 4.85
N SER A 92 -2.69 8.87 5.02
CA SER A 92 -1.28 8.46 5.02
C SER A 92 -0.41 9.54 5.64
N VAL A 93 0.86 9.23 5.89
CA VAL A 93 1.84 10.24 6.28
C VAL A 93 2.51 10.87 5.06
N TRP A 94 2.67 12.19 5.10
CA TRP A 94 3.15 12.99 3.99
C TRP A 94 4.28 13.93 4.40
N ALA A 95 5.16 14.23 3.42
CA ALA A 95 6.08 15.35 3.48
C ALA A 95 6.02 16.11 2.16
N VAL A 96 5.09 17.02 2.04
CA VAL A 96 4.97 17.93 0.90
C VAL A 96 5.17 19.36 1.38
N SER A 97 5.52 20.26 0.48
CA SER A 97 5.81 21.67 0.83
C SER A 97 4.65 22.29 1.64
N GLY A 98 4.94 22.68 2.86
CA GLY A 98 3.99 23.29 3.79
C GLY A 98 3.04 22.31 4.52
N LEU A 99 3.10 21.00 4.23
CA LEU A 99 2.28 19.97 4.87
C LEU A 99 3.17 18.79 5.25
N SER A 100 3.09 18.35 6.50
CA SER A 100 3.85 17.20 7.01
C SER A 100 3.05 16.46 8.07
N GLY A 101 3.24 15.14 8.12
CA GLY A 101 2.58 14.26 9.06
C GLY A 101 1.39 13.53 8.47
N LEU A 102 0.47 13.11 9.33
CA LEU A 102 -0.75 12.38 8.93
C LEU A 102 -1.74 13.34 8.27
N LEU A 103 -2.09 13.06 7.03
CA LEU A 103 -3.02 13.85 6.24
C LEU A 103 -4.12 12.97 5.66
N PHE A 104 -5.32 13.56 5.51
CA PHE A 104 -6.51 12.89 5.03
C PHE A 104 -6.92 13.40 3.65
N ASP A 105 -7.50 12.52 2.85
CA ASP A 105 -8.21 12.78 1.60
C ASP A 105 -7.39 13.53 0.53
N LEU A 106 -6.06 13.41 0.57
CA LEU A 106 -5.21 13.96 -0.48
C LEU A 106 -5.25 13.12 -1.77
N GLU A 107 -5.32 11.81 -1.65
CA GLU A 107 -5.30 10.89 -2.78
C GLU A 107 -6.50 11.07 -3.71
N PRO A 108 -7.77 11.16 -3.22
CA PRO A 108 -8.91 11.48 -4.06
C PRO A 108 -8.75 12.82 -4.80
N CYS A 109 -8.21 13.83 -4.13
CA CYS A 109 -7.92 15.12 -4.73
C CYS A 109 -6.91 15.02 -5.88
N TYR A 110 -5.81 14.27 -5.69
CA TYR A 110 -4.80 14.06 -6.73
C TYR A 110 -5.32 13.22 -7.90
N ILE A 111 -6.18 12.24 -7.63
CA ILE A 111 -6.82 11.44 -8.68
C ILE A 111 -7.75 12.32 -9.52
N ALA A 112 -8.66 13.07 -8.88
CA ALA A 112 -9.67 13.85 -9.55
C ALA A 112 -9.09 15.03 -10.34
N ASN A 113 -8.13 15.76 -9.75
CA ASN A 113 -7.66 17.02 -10.35
C ASN A 113 -6.42 16.83 -11.25
N TYR A 114 -5.65 15.78 -11.06
CA TYR A 114 -4.37 15.61 -11.75
C TYR A 114 -4.22 14.27 -12.48
N GLY A 115 -5.22 13.39 -12.43
CA GLY A 115 -5.17 12.05 -13.03
C GLY A 115 -4.00 11.20 -12.51
N ARG A 116 -3.58 11.42 -11.25
CA ARG A 116 -2.50 10.67 -10.61
C ARG A 116 -2.97 9.28 -10.19
N TYR A 117 -2.00 8.43 -9.88
CA TYR A 117 -2.20 7.07 -9.34
C TYR A 117 -2.97 6.13 -10.28
N THR A 118 -2.88 6.36 -11.61
CA THR A 118 -3.37 5.40 -12.61
C THR A 118 -2.55 4.12 -12.53
N GLY A 119 -3.23 2.96 -12.49
CA GLY A 119 -2.56 1.67 -12.32
C GLY A 119 -2.19 1.32 -10.88
N ARG A 120 -2.77 2.03 -9.89
CA ARG A 120 -2.65 1.66 -8.47
C ARG A 120 -3.24 0.27 -8.21
N LEU A 121 -2.68 -0.41 -7.24
CA LEU A 121 -3.14 -1.72 -6.77
C LEU A 121 -3.65 -1.57 -5.33
N SER A 122 -4.73 -2.26 -5.00
CA SER A 122 -5.33 -2.26 -3.67
C SER A 122 -5.57 -3.68 -3.19
N LEU A 123 -5.38 -3.89 -1.88
CA LEU A 123 -5.90 -5.02 -1.13
C LEU A 123 -6.94 -4.49 -0.16
N SER A 124 -8.01 -5.25 0.07
CA SER A 124 -9.07 -4.85 0.99
C SER A 124 -9.50 -6.02 1.86
N THR A 125 -9.99 -5.70 3.07
CA THR A 125 -10.57 -6.66 4.02
C THR A 125 -11.61 -5.95 4.86
N ASN A 126 -12.58 -6.70 5.39
CA ASN A 126 -13.52 -6.18 6.38
C ASN A 126 -12.84 -6.10 7.75
N ILE A 127 -13.19 -5.08 8.51
CA ILE A 127 -12.72 -4.87 9.86
C ILE A 127 -13.89 -4.58 10.81
N GLY A 128 -13.68 -4.83 12.11
CA GLY A 128 -14.62 -4.52 13.18
C GLY A 128 -14.14 -3.34 14.04
N GLU A 129 -14.88 -3.11 15.14
CA GLU A 129 -14.59 -2.01 16.07
C GLU A 129 -13.22 -2.16 16.76
N GLU A 130 -12.80 -3.38 17.06
CA GLU A 130 -11.49 -3.62 17.68
C GLU A 130 -10.35 -3.20 16.74
N GLN A 131 -10.44 -3.56 15.46
CA GLN A 131 -9.46 -3.15 14.45
C GLN A 131 -9.49 -1.64 14.19
N LEU A 132 -10.67 -1.02 14.24
CA LEU A 132 -10.78 0.44 14.12
C LEU A 132 -10.02 1.14 15.26
N LYS A 133 -10.12 0.61 16.48
CA LYS A 133 -9.35 1.12 17.62
C LYS A 133 -7.83 0.95 17.41
N VAL A 134 -7.37 -0.17 16.85
CA VAL A 134 -5.95 -0.36 16.51
C VAL A 134 -5.48 0.71 15.51
N ILE A 135 -6.32 1.07 14.53
CA ILE A 135 -6.02 2.15 13.58
C ILE A 135 -5.84 3.47 14.32
N GLU A 136 -6.76 3.82 15.20
CA GLU A 136 -6.73 5.08 15.98
C GLU A 136 -5.48 5.17 16.88
N ASP A 137 -5.18 4.11 17.62
CA ASP A 137 -4.01 4.03 18.50
C ASP A 137 -2.70 4.14 17.69
N TYR A 138 -2.64 3.52 16.50
CA TYR A 138 -1.48 3.60 15.61
C TYR A 138 -1.28 5.01 15.06
N MET A 139 -2.37 5.68 14.64
CA MET A 139 -2.33 7.05 14.13
C MET A 139 -1.82 8.05 15.17
N GLU A 140 -2.17 7.87 16.46
CA GLU A 140 -1.68 8.70 17.55
C GLU A 140 -0.18 8.58 17.80
N GLN A 141 0.34 7.37 17.66
CA GLN A 141 1.74 7.07 17.94
C GLN A 141 2.66 7.35 16.75
N HIS A 142 2.13 7.41 15.53
CA HIS A 142 2.88 7.44 14.28
C HIS A 142 2.38 8.52 13.32
N ASP A 143 2.28 9.76 13.78
CA ASP A 143 1.75 10.89 13.01
C ASP A 143 2.80 11.63 12.15
N LYS A 144 4.07 11.19 12.19
CA LYS A 144 5.20 11.89 11.55
C LYS A 144 5.74 11.14 10.36
N TRP A 145 6.03 11.89 9.31
CA TRP A 145 6.78 11.40 8.16
C TRP A 145 8.29 11.60 8.37
N THR A 146 9.08 10.58 8.06
CA THR A 146 10.54 10.63 7.96
C THR A 146 10.98 9.83 6.73
N VAL A 147 12.24 9.95 6.33
CA VAL A 147 12.75 9.22 5.13
C VAL A 147 12.66 7.70 5.32
N ASP A 148 12.92 7.22 6.51
CA ASP A 148 12.86 5.80 6.90
C ASP A 148 11.45 5.35 7.31
N LYS A 149 10.60 6.28 7.76
CA LYS A 149 9.18 6.05 8.11
C LYS A 149 8.27 6.85 7.17
N ASN A 150 8.41 6.58 5.89
CA ASN A 150 7.64 7.21 4.83
C ASN A 150 6.23 6.59 4.70
N CYS A 151 5.46 7.07 3.73
CA CYS A 151 4.09 6.61 3.49
C CYS A 151 3.99 5.08 3.30
N SER A 152 4.94 4.46 2.60
CA SER A 152 4.92 3.01 2.39
C SER A 152 5.20 2.25 3.68
N TYR A 153 6.22 2.64 4.44
CA TYR A 153 6.51 2.06 5.75
C TYR A 153 5.29 2.18 6.66
N TRP A 154 4.76 3.39 6.80
CA TRP A 154 3.64 3.69 7.67
C TRP A 154 2.38 2.88 7.34
N SER A 155 1.98 2.86 6.07
CA SER A 155 0.76 2.17 5.63
C SER A 155 0.88 0.65 5.75
N ILE A 156 2.05 0.07 5.45
CA ILE A 156 2.28 -1.37 5.58
C ILE A 156 2.25 -1.79 7.05
N HIS A 157 2.90 -1.04 7.93
CA HIS A 157 2.90 -1.35 9.36
C HIS A 157 1.52 -1.20 9.99
N LEU A 158 0.74 -0.18 9.62
CA LEU A 158 -0.64 -0.07 10.06
C LEU A 158 -1.48 -1.25 9.56
N TRP A 159 -1.39 -1.59 8.27
CA TRP A 159 -2.10 -2.72 7.69
C TRP A 159 -1.81 -4.02 8.46
N ASN A 160 -0.54 -4.33 8.69
CA ASN A 160 -0.13 -5.54 9.39
C ASN A 160 -0.61 -5.55 10.85
N ALA A 161 -0.59 -4.40 11.53
CA ALA A 161 -1.12 -4.30 12.89
C ALA A 161 -2.63 -4.59 12.98
N VAL A 162 -3.40 -4.22 11.95
CA VAL A 162 -4.86 -4.40 11.90
C VAL A 162 -5.26 -5.79 11.43
N VAL A 163 -4.59 -6.30 10.38
CA VAL A 163 -4.96 -7.57 9.73
C VAL A 163 -4.31 -8.77 10.42
N GLY A 164 -3.23 -8.54 11.17
CA GLY A 164 -2.51 -9.59 11.90
C GLY A 164 -1.74 -10.49 10.94
N GLU A 165 -0.62 -10.06 10.41
CA GLU A 165 0.32 -10.98 9.81
C GLU A 165 1.19 -11.61 10.91
N ASP A 166 1.00 -12.91 11.13
CA ASP A 166 1.95 -13.81 11.82
C ASP A 166 3.10 -14.20 10.88
#